data_c14e0775d6e9cc48a2b146c126a6a6c1
#
_entry.id   c14e0775d6e9cc48a2b146c126a6a6c1
#
_cell.length_a   1.000
_cell.length_b   1.000
_cell.length_c   1.000
_cell.angle_alpha   90.00
_cell.angle_beta   90.00
_cell.angle_gamma   90.00
#
_symmetry.space_group_name_H-M   'P 1'
#
loop_
_entity.id
_entity.type
_entity.pdbx_description
1 polymer ?
#
loop_
_entity_poly.entity_id
_entity_poly.type
_entity_poly.pdbx_seq_one_letter_code
_entity_poly.pdbx_strand_id
1 'polypeptide(L)'
;VARQKQKEIQDAFRSYIMDHNDIGVSLAHIFNTEKNNYVIRKYEAPSIDHYPGATKLVNLRDHQKRGVSRGLQSSTIFAHAVGTGKTYLFTTLGMELRRIKAARKPAIIVQGSTIKQFAASARKLYPTAKILALTKDMTNGTENRRTALAKIASGDWDLVILPHSTYNLIKCNPIREAGFIQEQLDEIREAIRSEGGHSPESSKVNRSDSLTVKQLRKILKRKEARLQALRDKPHEDGAIYFEDLGIDALLGDEAHTWKRGDFFTKMGNIKGLDRSASQKSFDFLMKVRYIQEKTGGKNIYLATGTPISNTLAEIWTLMRYTRPELLREYGVEHFDGFASLFTESVSEIEPTETGEFRQVERLKKYRNGYEMINMWLTAADVILQEDVPGWADMVPAFKNGEHTNIVLDRSEELGQVIESIRQRRREWDELSGKEKRNQSYVPLVLYGEAKKAAIDLRMVHPQNPDTPESKSNACVKAEYRPRAVRV
;
A
#
# COMPACT_ATOMS: atom_id res chain seq x y z
N VAL A 1 -15.28 24.78 -20.13
CA VAL A 1 -15.15 26.24 -19.99
C VAL A 1 -14.29 26.58 -18.75
N ALA A 2 -14.65 26.16 -17.50
CA ALA A 2 -13.92 26.54 -16.28
C ALA A 2 -12.44 26.06 -16.29
N ARG A 3 -12.18 24.80 -16.67
CA ARG A 3 -10.81 24.24 -16.78
C ARG A 3 -9.97 24.96 -17.84
N GLN A 4 -10.58 25.36 -18.94
CA GLN A 4 -9.91 26.08 -20.02
C GLN A 4 -9.51 27.48 -19.56
N LYS A 5 -10.41 28.22 -18.89
CA LYS A 5 -10.08 29.52 -18.30
C LYS A 5 -9.02 29.43 -17.21
N GLN A 6 -9.04 28.39 -16.38
CA GLN A 6 -7.99 28.16 -15.39
C GLN A 6 -6.63 27.95 -16.05
N LYS A 7 -6.57 27.21 -17.16
CA LYS A 7 -5.34 27.04 -17.91
C LYS A 7 -4.86 28.35 -18.55
N GLU A 8 -5.75 29.10 -19.16
CA GLU A 8 -5.47 30.41 -19.74
C GLU A 8 -4.91 31.38 -18.68
N ILE A 9 -5.47 31.40 -17.47
CA ILE A 9 -4.96 32.21 -16.35
C ILE A 9 -3.57 31.74 -15.92
N GLN A 10 -3.33 30.43 -15.84
CA GLN A 10 -2.01 29.89 -15.49
C GLN A 10 -0.95 30.21 -16.55
N ASP A 11 -1.31 30.11 -17.82
CA ASP A 11 -0.41 30.40 -18.91
C ASP A 11 -0.12 31.92 -19.01
N ALA A 12 -1.14 32.76 -18.82
CA ALA A 12 -0.97 34.22 -18.75
C ALA A 12 -0.11 34.65 -17.54
N PHE A 13 -0.28 34.00 -16.39
CA PHE A 13 0.54 34.30 -15.20
C PHE A 13 2.01 33.86 -15.41
N ARG A 14 2.25 32.74 -16.07
CA ARG A 14 3.61 32.32 -16.43
C ARG A 14 4.27 33.32 -17.37
N SER A 15 3.59 33.72 -18.43
CA SER A 15 4.12 34.74 -19.36
C SER A 15 4.38 36.03 -18.63
N TYR A 16 3.48 36.49 -17.78
CA TYR A 16 3.67 37.70 -16.98
C TYR A 16 4.93 37.66 -16.11
N ILE A 17 5.18 36.54 -15.42
CA ILE A 17 6.40 36.35 -14.59
C ILE A 17 7.65 36.37 -15.46
N MET A 18 7.62 35.75 -16.64
CA MET A 18 8.77 35.71 -17.55
C MET A 18 9.10 37.09 -18.15
N ASP A 19 8.07 37.90 -18.37
CA ASP A 19 8.22 39.26 -18.91
C ASP A 19 8.64 40.28 -17.83
N HIS A 20 8.44 39.94 -16.52
CA HIS A 20 8.77 40.81 -15.37
C HIS A 20 9.82 40.15 -14.49
N ASN A 21 11.08 40.30 -14.89
CA ASN A 21 12.21 39.63 -14.24
C ASN A 21 12.38 39.99 -12.75
N ASP A 22 12.04 41.21 -12.34
CA ASP A 22 12.04 41.68 -10.95
C ASP A 22 11.06 40.88 -10.07
N ILE A 23 9.85 40.63 -10.59
CA ILE A 23 8.85 39.80 -9.93
C ILE A 23 9.31 38.35 -9.90
N GLY A 24 9.86 37.84 -11.00
CA GLY A 24 10.41 36.48 -11.07
C GLY A 24 11.52 36.24 -10.05
N VAL A 25 12.46 37.19 -9.91
CA VAL A 25 13.55 37.14 -8.92
C VAL A 25 13.00 37.21 -7.49
N SER A 26 12.05 38.09 -7.22
CA SER A 26 11.41 38.19 -5.90
C SER A 26 10.66 36.93 -5.52
N LEU A 27 9.88 36.33 -6.43
CA LEU A 27 9.21 35.06 -6.22
C LEU A 27 10.20 33.90 -6.04
N ALA A 28 11.28 33.86 -6.81
CA ALA A 28 12.33 32.86 -6.65
C ALA A 28 13.03 33.00 -5.29
N HIS A 29 13.28 34.24 -4.82
CA HIS A 29 13.81 34.48 -3.48
C HIS A 29 12.88 33.98 -2.38
N ILE A 30 11.60 34.35 -2.44
CA ILE A 30 10.57 33.87 -1.50
C ILE A 30 10.51 32.33 -1.52
N PHE A 31 10.43 31.72 -2.71
CA PHE A 31 10.42 30.28 -2.87
C PHE A 31 11.66 29.61 -2.26
N ASN A 32 12.84 30.14 -2.55
CA ASN A 32 14.09 29.59 -2.01
C ASN A 32 14.20 29.77 -0.49
N THR A 33 13.69 30.88 0.05
CA THR A 33 13.73 31.18 1.49
C THR A 33 12.71 30.36 2.27
N GLU A 34 11.50 30.19 1.74
CA GLU A 34 10.39 29.53 2.47
C GLU A 34 10.23 28.05 2.14
N LYS A 35 10.56 27.64 0.91
CA LYS A 35 10.29 26.28 0.42
C LYS A 35 11.54 25.47 0.09
N ASN A 36 12.61 26.12 -0.39
CA ASN A 36 13.82 25.45 -0.86
C ASN A 36 14.98 25.48 0.16
N ASN A 37 14.78 26.02 1.36
CA ASN A 37 15.74 25.99 2.46
C ASN A 37 15.72 24.67 3.25
N TYR A 38 15.03 23.67 2.73
CA TYR A 38 14.84 22.39 3.38
C TYR A 38 16.05 21.48 3.12
N VAL A 39 16.79 21.15 4.18
CA VAL A 39 17.86 20.15 4.12
C VAL A 39 17.31 18.82 4.61
N ILE A 40 17.24 17.84 3.70
CA ILE A 40 16.84 16.47 4.08
C ILE A 40 17.87 15.93 5.07
N ARG A 41 17.41 15.52 6.24
CA ARG A 41 18.26 14.96 7.28
C ARG A 41 18.96 13.70 6.77
N LYS A 42 20.28 13.70 6.81
CA LYS A 42 21.08 12.50 6.54
C LYS A 42 21.23 11.70 7.84
N TYR A 43 21.01 10.43 7.76
CA TYR A 43 21.22 9.48 8.86
C TYR A 43 22.52 8.74 8.59
N GLU A 44 23.38 8.67 9.61
CA GLU A 44 24.63 7.96 9.51
C GLU A 44 24.49 6.56 10.14
N ALA A 45 25.28 5.62 9.65
CA ALA A 45 25.41 4.32 10.29
C ALA A 45 26.18 4.52 11.60
N PRO A 46 25.63 4.03 12.74
CA PRO A 46 26.35 4.11 14.01
C PRO A 46 27.64 3.29 13.92
N SER A 47 28.72 3.84 14.49
CA SER A 47 30.04 3.17 14.56
C SER A 47 30.03 2.06 15.62
N ILE A 48 29.17 1.06 15.41
CA ILE A 48 29.11 -0.14 16.26
C ILE A 48 29.24 -1.37 15.37
N ASP A 49 30.00 -2.34 15.84
CA ASP A 49 30.14 -3.61 15.13
C ASP A 49 28.86 -4.46 15.25
N HIS A 50 28.34 -4.53 16.48
CA HIS A 50 27.17 -5.35 16.79
C HIS A 50 26.22 -4.61 17.73
N TYR A 51 24.90 -4.79 17.50
CA TYR A 51 23.88 -4.32 18.43
C TYR A 51 23.85 -5.19 19.70
N PRO A 52 23.55 -4.61 20.88
CA PRO A 52 23.46 -5.36 22.12
C PRO A 52 22.50 -6.55 22.03
N GLY A 53 22.97 -7.73 22.44
CA GLY A 53 22.21 -8.99 22.35
C GLY A 53 22.22 -9.67 21.00
N ALA A 54 22.70 -9.02 19.94
CA ALA A 54 22.87 -9.64 18.64
C ALA A 54 24.09 -10.54 18.58
N THR A 55 24.02 -11.59 17.77
CA THR A 55 25.15 -12.48 17.51
C THR A 55 26.28 -11.77 16.76
N LYS A 56 27.53 -12.11 17.07
CA LYS A 56 28.70 -11.62 16.34
C LYS A 56 28.89 -12.30 14.96
N LEU A 57 28.11 -13.35 14.66
CA LEU A 57 28.20 -14.09 13.39
C LEU A 57 27.52 -13.39 12.22
N VAL A 58 26.75 -12.34 12.49
CA VAL A 58 26.00 -11.59 11.47
C VAL A 58 26.31 -10.10 11.60
N ASN A 59 26.97 -9.56 10.59
CA ASN A 59 27.22 -8.13 10.51
C ASN A 59 26.13 -7.45 9.68
N LEU A 60 25.47 -6.44 10.26
CA LEU A 60 24.55 -5.60 9.50
C LEU A 60 25.33 -4.71 8.53
N ARG A 61 24.79 -4.56 7.32
CA ARG A 61 25.34 -3.64 6.32
C ARG A 61 25.05 -2.19 6.75
N ASP A 62 25.83 -1.23 6.26
CA ASP A 62 25.71 0.18 6.65
C ASP A 62 24.33 0.76 6.39
N HIS A 63 23.69 0.43 5.26
CA HIS A 63 22.32 0.88 4.99
C HIS A 63 21.31 0.31 6.00
N GLN A 64 21.52 -0.91 6.51
CA GLN A 64 20.66 -1.48 7.56
C GLN A 64 20.90 -0.75 8.90
N LYS A 65 22.14 -0.47 9.27
CA LYS A 65 22.47 0.30 10.48
C LYS A 65 21.91 1.71 10.41
N ARG A 66 22.01 2.39 9.24
CA ARG A 66 21.38 3.70 8.99
C ARG A 66 19.87 3.62 9.15
N GLY A 67 19.24 2.60 8.57
CA GLY A 67 17.81 2.38 8.67
C GLY A 67 17.34 2.18 10.12
N VAL A 68 18.09 1.41 10.93
CA VAL A 68 17.82 1.27 12.37
C VAL A 68 17.95 2.62 13.07
N SER A 69 19.04 3.37 12.85
CA SER A 69 19.26 4.69 13.42
C SER A 69 18.13 5.66 13.09
N ARG A 70 17.66 5.66 11.86
CA ARG A 70 16.51 6.45 11.40
C ARG A 70 15.22 6.02 12.09
N GLY A 71 14.94 4.72 12.14
CA GLY A 71 13.73 4.17 12.75
C GLY A 71 13.65 4.47 14.26
N LEU A 72 14.77 4.53 14.97
CA LEU A 72 14.80 4.92 16.39
C LEU A 72 14.43 6.40 16.61
N GLN A 73 14.53 7.23 15.60
CA GLN A 73 14.25 8.67 15.72
C GLN A 73 12.82 9.02 15.27
N SER A 74 12.29 8.32 14.27
CA SER A 74 10.93 8.59 13.75
C SER A 74 10.32 7.37 13.08
N SER A 75 8.99 7.34 13.05
CA SER A 75 8.26 6.41 12.18
C SER A 75 8.74 6.55 10.73
N THR A 76 9.00 5.44 10.04
CA THR A 76 9.72 5.46 8.76
C THR A 76 9.12 4.46 7.77
N ILE A 77 9.08 4.86 6.51
CA ILE A 77 8.80 3.97 5.37
C ILE A 77 10.15 3.51 4.80
N PHE A 78 10.43 2.23 4.85
CA PHE A 78 11.62 1.63 4.24
C PHE A 78 11.29 1.19 2.81
N ALA A 79 11.48 2.10 1.87
CA ALA A 79 11.32 1.84 0.44
C ALA A 79 12.58 1.15 -0.10
N HIS A 80 12.84 -0.03 0.43
CA HIS A 80 14.05 -0.82 0.14
C HIS A 80 13.76 -1.87 -0.90
N ALA A 81 14.58 -1.96 -1.92
CA ALA A 81 14.50 -2.98 -2.96
C ALA A 81 14.49 -4.41 -2.36
N VAL A 82 14.02 -5.37 -3.15
CA VAL A 82 14.02 -6.77 -2.73
C VAL A 82 15.48 -7.25 -2.57
N GLY A 83 15.75 -8.03 -1.52
CA GLY A 83 17.10 -8.58 -1.26
C GLY A 83 18.03 -7.68 -0.45
N THR A 84 17.65 -6.45 -0.09
CA THR A 84 18.46 -5.53 0.72
C THR A 84 18.60 -5.95 2.20
N GLY A 85 17.90 -7.01 2.63
CA GLY A 85 17.99 -7.55 3.99
C GLY A 85 17.06 -6.88 5.01
N LYS A 86 15.86 -6.49 4.58
CA LYS A 86 14.79 -5.93 5.44
C LYS A 86 14.51 -6.75 6.70
N THR A 87 14.65 -8.06 6.63
CA THR A 87 14.47 -8.99 7.77
C THR A 87 15.37 -8.64 8.96
N TYR A 88 16.68 -8.46 8.71
CA TYR A 88 17.61 -8.09 9.76
C TYR A 88 17.41 -6.68 10.26
N LEU A 89 17.09 -5.75 9.35
CA LEU A 89 16.76 -4.37 9.73
C LEU A 89 15.55 -4.33 10.70
N PHE A 90 14.44 -4.97 10.35
CA PHE A 90 13.24 -4.99 11.17
C PHE A 90 13.44 -5.72 12.50
N THR A 91 14.17 -6.84 12.48
CA THR A 91 14.49 -7.57 13.70
C THR A 91 15.31 -6.67 14.64
N THR A 92 16.38 -6.05 14.14
CA THR A 92 17.23 -5.17 14.95
C THR A 92 16.48 -3.95 15.44
N LEU A 93 15.68 -3.30 14.57
CA LEU A 93 14.89 -2.15 14.96
C LEU A 93 13.90 -2.51 16.08
N GLY A 94 13.17 -3.61 15.96
CA GLY A 94 12.25 -4.07 16.99
C GLY A 94 12.94 -4.35 18.32
N MET A 95 14.09 -5.02 18.29
CA MET A 95 14.90 -5.30 19.49
C MET A 95 15.46 -4.03 20.12
N GLU A 96 15.93 -3.09 19.31
CA GLU A 96 16.45 -1.80 19.82
C GLU A 96 15.34 -0.93 20.42
N LEU A 97 14.15 -0.86 19.79
CA LEU A 97 12.99 -0.18 20.38
C LEU A 97 12.64 -0.77 21.76
N ARG A 98 12.70 -2.09 21.90
CA ARG A 98 12.50 -2.78 23.18
C ARG A 98 13.60 -2.41 24.17
N ARG A 99 14.86 -2.49 23.76
CA ARG A 99 16.04 -2.23 24.62
C ARG A 99 16.04 -0.81 25.18
N ILE A 100 15.73 0.21 24.35
CA ILE A 100 15.68 1.62 24.79
C ILE A 100 14.34 1.98 25.43
N LYS A 101 13.44 1.02 25.61
CA LYS A 101 12.10 1.20 26.18
C LYS A 101 11.19 2.16 25.39
N ALA A 102 11.47 2.37 24.12
CA ALA A 102 10.58 3.09 23.20
C ALA A 102 9.36 2.25 22.81
N ALA A 103 9.48 0.93 22.85
CA ALA A 103 8.37 -0.01 22.76
C ALA A 103 8.51 -1.11 23.81
N ARG A 104 7.35 -1.55 24.32
CA ARG A 104 7.29 -2.69 25.25
C ARG A 104 7.10 -4.01 24.51
N LYS A 105 6.30 -4.03 23.46
CA LYS A 105 5.97 -5.24 22.70
C LYS A 105 5.93 -4.94 21.20
N PRO A 106 7.08 -4.84 20.53
CA PRO A 106 7.13 -4.63 19.09
C PRO A 106 6.62 -5.86 18.34
N ALA A 107 5.84 -5.63 17.28
CA ALA A 107 5.29 -6.66 16.43
C ALA A 107 5.71 -6.47 14.98
N ILE A 108 6.24 -7.53 14.36
CA ILE A 108 6.56 -7.58 12.93
C ILE A 108 5.48 -8.36 12.19
N ILE A 109 4.94 -7.76 11.12
CA ILE A 109 3.93 -8.39 10.27
C ILE A 109 4.60 -8.78 8.96
N VAL A 110 4.54 -10.07 8.61
CA VAL A 110 5.21 -10.62 7.43
C VAL A 110 4.25 -11.44 6.58
N GLN A 111 4.64 -11.79 5.36
CA GLN A 111 3.88 -12.74 4.56
C GLN A 111 3.88 -14.13 5.19
N GLY A 112 2.75 -14.84 5.11
CA GLY A 112 2.60 -16.17 5.71
C GLY A 112 3.59 -17.21 5.16
N SER A 113 3.98 -17.09 3.90
CA SER A 113 4.98 -17.96 3.26
C SER A 113 6.41 -17.78 3.83
N THR A 114 6.74 -16.58 4.27
CA THR A 114 8.10 -16.24 4.74
C THR A 114 8.27 -16.31 6.26
N ILE A 115 7.18 -16.52 7.03
CA ILE A 115 7.22 -16.43 8.50
C ILE A 115 8.23 -17.38 9.16
N LYS A 116 8.34 -18.61 8.68
CA LYS A 116 9.31 -19.60 9.23
C LYS A 116 10.74 -19.13 9.01
N GLN A 117 11.04 -18.68 7.78
CA GLN A 117 12.36 -18.15 7.42
C GLN A 117 12.68 -16.88 8.20
N PHE A 118 11.71 -15.94 8.31
CA PHE A 118 11.87 -14.69 9.06
C PHE A 118 12.17 -14.99 10.55
N ALA A 119 11.39 -15.85 11.17
CA ALA A 119 11.58 -16.24 12.57
C ALA A 119 12.92 -16.94 12.80
N ALA A 120 13.35 -17.80 11.88
CA ALA A 120 14.68 -18.45 11.96
C ALA A 120 15.80 -17.40 11.87
N SER A 121 15.70 -16.46 10.94
CA SER A 121 16.67 -15.36 10.80
C SER A 121 16.70 -14.46 12.05
N ALA A 122 15.55 -14.15 12.62
CA ALA A 122 15.45 -13.35 13.83
C ALA A 122 16.09 -14.04 15.04
N ARG A 123 15.83 -15.35 15.23
CA ARG A 123 16.48 -16.14 16.29
C ARG A 123 17.96 -16.35 16.06
N LYS A 124 18.40 -16.46 14.80
CA LYS A 124 19.82 -16.50 14.47
C LYS A 124 20.52 -15.19 14.86
N LEU A 125 19.88 -14.06 14.62
CA LEU A 125 20.42 -12.74 14.94
C LEU A 125 20.41 -12.47 16.45
N TYR A 126 19.33 -12.84 17.16
CA TYR A 126 19.14 -12.66 18.61
C TYR A 126 18.83 -14.00 19.29
N PRO A 127 19.85 -14.85 19.58
CA PRO A 127 19.63 -16.22 20.07
C PRO A 127 18.97 -16.29 21.45
N THR A 128 19.16 -15.28 22.29
CA THR A 128 18.62 -15.23 23.68
C THR A 128 17.27 -14.51 23.80
N ALA A 129 16.77 -13.92 22.70
CA ALA A 129 15.54 -13.15 22.72
C ALA A 129 14.29 -14.05 22.79
N LYS A 130 13.30 -13.61 23.55
CA LYS A 130 11.97 -14.22 23.62
C LYS A 130 11.13 -13.82 22.41
N ILE A 131 11.27 -14.56 21.30
CA ILE A 131 10.58 -14.29 20.04
C ILE A 131 9.39 -15.21 19.88
N LEU A 132 8.18 -14.67 19.86
CA LEU A 132 6.95 -15.38 19.53
C LEU A 132 6.66 -15.23 18.03
N ALA A 133 6.73 -16.32 17.27
CA ALA A 133 6.32 -16.34 15.87
C ALA A 133 5.06 -17.21 15.71
N LEU A 134 3.95 -16.61 15.26
CA LEU A 134 2.70 -17.32 15.03
C LEU A 134 2.67 -17.93 13.64
N THR A 135 2.81 -19.23 13.55
CA THR A 135 2.67 -19.98 12.29
C THR A 135 1.19 -20.19 11.94
N LYS A 136 0.93 -20.57 10.69
CA LYS A 136 -0.44 -20.87 10.21
C LYS A 136 -1.12 -21.95 11.05
N ASP A 137 -0.38 -22.97 11.46
CA ASP A 137 -0.91 -24.09 12.25
C ASP A 137 -1.38 -23.64 13.63
N MET A 138 -0.70 -22.66 14.24
CA MET A 138 -1.06 -22.07 15.54
C MET A 138 -2.30 -21.16 15.46
N THR A 139 -2.72 -20.75 14.28
CA THR A 139 -3.79 -19.75 14.07
C THR A 139 -4.96 -20.29 13.24
N ASN A 140 -4.89 -21.56 12.84
CA ASN A 140 -5.94 -22.21 12.08
C ASN A 140 -7.14 -22.55 12.99
N GLY A 141 -8.32 -22.05 12.61
CA GLY A 141 -9.53 -22.18 13.44
C GLY A 141 -9.66 -21.09 14.52
N THR A 142 -10.85 -20.95 15.06
CA THR A 142 -11.18 -19.86 16.00
C THR A 142 -10.51 -20.06 17.35
N GLU A 143 -10.50 -21.28 17.88
CA GLU A 143 -9.95 -21.60 19.20
C GLU A 143 -8.42 -21.50 19.24
N ASN A 144 -7.73 -22.05 18.22
CA ASN A 144 -6.28 -21.91 18.10
C ASN A 144 -5.87 -20.45 17.99
N ARG A 145 -6.64 -19.65 17.25
CA ARG A 145 -6.40 -18.21 17.13
C ARG A 145 -6.56 -17.50 18.48
N ARG A 146 -7.64 -17.80 19.22
CA ARG A 146 -7.88 -17.23 20.56
C ARG A 146 -6.73 -17.57 21.51
N THR A 147 -6.28 -18.82 21.53
CA THR A 147 -5.12 -19.25 22.32
C THR A 147 -3.84 -18.51 21.89
N ALA A 148 -3.62 -18.34 20.59
CA ALA A 148 -2.46 -17.60 20.08
C ALA A 148 -2.48 -16.12 20.49
N LEU A 149 -3.65 -15.47 20.42
CA LEU A 149 -3.82 -14.09 20.88
C LEU A 149 -3.63 -13.95 22.39
N ALA A 150 -4.16 -14.90 23.18
CA ALA A 150 -3.94 -14.94 24.62
C ALA A 150 -2.45 -15.07 24.97
N LYS A 151 -1.67 -15.86 24.23
CA LYS A 151 -0.21 -15.95 24.39
C LYS A 151 0.50 -14.61 24.09
N ILE A 152 0.03 -13.87 23.09
CA ILE A 152 0.59 -12.52 22.84
C ILE A 152 0.26 -11.61 24.01
N ALA A 153 -1.00 -11.56 24.44
CA ALA A 153 -1.48 -10.66 25.49
C ALA A 153 -0.75 -10.88 26.82
N SER A 154 -0.68 -12.14 27.29
CA SER A 154 -0.14 -12.50 28.59
C SER A 154 1.39 -12.58 28.66
N GLY A 155 2.05 -12.84 27.54
CA GLY A 155 3.51 -13.07 27.51
C GLY A 155 4.32 -11.78 27.46
N ASP A 156 5.47 -11.79 28.12
CA ASP A 156 6.50 -10.74 28.01
C ASP A 156 7.48 -11.12 26.89
N TRP A 157 7.11 -10.75 25.66
CA TRP A 157 7.85 -11.05 24.43
C TRP A 157 8.73 -9.86 24.03
N ASP A 158 9.99 -10.14 23.69
CA ASP A 158 10.88 -9.14 23.15
C ASP A 158 10.49 -8.77 21.70
N LEU A 159 9.94 -9.74 20.98
CA LEU A 159 9.46 -9.55 19.61
C LEU A 159 8.31 -10.50 19.28
N VAL A 160 7.27 -10.01 18.65
CA VAL A 160 6.16 -10.82 18.13
C VAL A 160 6.19 -10.80 16.62
N ILE A 161 6.09 -11.97 15.96
CA ILE A 161 6.07 -12.08 14.49
C ILE A 161 4.74 -12.70 14.08
N LEU A 162 3.97 -11.97 13.25
CA LEU A 162 2.61 -12.31 12.84
C LEU A 162 2.52 -12.43 11.31
N PRO A 163 1.81 -13.44 10.77
CA PRO A 163 1.48 -13.41 9.34
C PRO A 163 0.36 -12.39 9.06
N HIS A 164 0.40 -11.75 7.88
CA HIS A 164 -0.64 -10.83 7.41
C HIS A 164 -2.05 -11.40 7.55
N SER A 165 -2.24 -12.69 7.25
CA SER A 165 -3.54 -13.36 7.36
C SER A 165 -4.10 -13.32 8.78
N THR A 166 -3.28 -13.64 9.80
CA THR A 166 -3.67 -13.61 11.20
C THR A 166 -3.89 -12.17 11.67
N TYR A 167 -2.97 -11.26 11.34
CA TYR A 167 -3.05 -9.85 11.72
C TYR A 167 -4.36 -9.20 11.22
N ASN A 168 -4.76 -9.47 9.98
CA ASN A 168 -5.99 -8.92 9.40
C ASN A 168 -7.28 -9.50 10.04
N LEU A 169 -7.19 -10.62 10.76
CA LEU A 169 -8.31 -11.21 11.47
C LEU A 169 -8.45 -10.71 12.92
N ILE A 170 -7.44 -10.04 13.45
CA ILE A 170 -7.49 -9.43 14.77
C ILE A 170 -8.37 -8.19 14.69
N LYS A 171 -9.49 -8.19 15.40
CA LYS A 171 -10.44 -7.07 15.43
C LYS A 171 -9.94 -5.96 16.38
N CYS A 172 -10.29 -4.72 16.10
CA CYS A 172 -10.21 -3.63 17.07
C CYS A 172 -11.42 -3.64 17.99
N ASN A 173 -11.32 -2.97 19.13
CA ASN A 173 -12.44 -2.77 20.04
C ASN A 173 -13.62 -2.09 19.29
N PRO A 174 -14.85 -2.61 19.38
CA PRO A 174 -16.00 -2.06 18.67
C PRO A 174 -16.29 -0.59 18.99
N ILE A 175 -16.03 -0.15 20.22
CA ILE A 175 -16.20 1.27 20.63
C ILE A 175 -15.24 2.15 19.85
N ARG A 176 -13.98 1.73 19.70
CA ARG A 176 -12.98 2.45 18.90
C ARG A 176 -13.35 2.48 17.43
N GLU A 177 -13.80 1.33 16.89
CA GLU A 177 -14.25 1.25 15.50
C GLU A 177 -15.43 2.19 15.25
N ALA A 178 -16.40 2.24 16.17
CA ALA A 178 -17.55 3.13 16.08
C ALA A 178 -17.13 4.62 16.12
N GLY A 179 -16.23 4.99 17.03
CA GLY A 179 -15.66 6.34 17.09
C GLY A 179 -14.99 6.77 15.79
N PHE A 180 -14.15 5.88 15.23
CA PHE A 180 -13.47 6.16 13.97
C PHE A 180 -14.42 6.28 12.78
N ILE A 181 -15.47 5.45 12.71
CA ILE A 181 -16.49 5.58 11.68
C ILE A 181 -17.26 6.89 11.85
N GLN A 182 -17.53 7.33 13.10
CA GLN A 182 -18.21 8.59 13.37
C GLN A 182 -17.39 9.79 12.87
N GLU A 183 -16.08 9.82 13.14
CA GLU A 183 -15.18 10.85 12.59
C GLU A 183 -15.27 10.92 11.06
N GLN A 184 -15.23 9.78 10.39
CA GLN A 184 -15.36 9.73 8.92
C GLN A 184 -16.73 10.17 8.41
N LEU A 185 -17.80 9.89 9.16
CA LEU A 185 -19.13 10.38 8.82
C LEU A 185 -19.19 11.91 8.89
N ASP A 186 -18.57 12.51 9.90
CA ASP A 186 -18.55 13.95 10.08
C ASP A 186 -17.70 14.64 8.99
N GLU A 187 -16.56 14.05 8.60
CA GLU A 187 -15.75 14.51 7.45
C GLU A 187 -16.58 14.47 6.13
N ILE A 188 -17.34 13.40 5.89
CA ILE A 188 -18.17 13.28 4.69
C ILE A 188 -19.32 14.28 4.70
N ARG A 189 -19.94 14.52 5.85
CA ARG A 189 -21.00 15.53 6.01
C ARG A 189 -20.48 16.93 5.72
N GLU A 190 -19.29 17.25 6.21
CA GLU A 190 -18.63 18.53 5.90
C GLU A 190 -18.33 18.67 4.40
N ALA A 191 -17.85 17.60 3.77
CA ALA A 191 -17.62 17.57 2.33
C ALA A 191 -18.93 17.76 1.53
N ILE A 192 -20.05 17.17 1.96
CA ILE A 192 -21.37 17.41 1.35
C ILE A 192 -21.79 18.88 1.50
N ARG A 193 -21.55 19.48 2.67
CA ARG A 193 -21.85 20.89 2.93
C ARG A 193 -21.03 21.81 2.03
N SER A 194 -19.75 21.58 1.92
CA SER A 194 -18.83 22.39 1.08
C SER A 194 -19.13 22.29 -0.42
N GLU A 195 -19.74 21.19 -0.87
CA GLU A 195 -20.18 20.99 -2.26
C GLU A 195 -21.61 21.52 -2.53
N GLY A 196 -22.18 22.31 -1.61
CA GLY A 196 -23.52 22.89 -1.75
C GLY A 196 -24.66 21.88 -1.62
N GLY A 197 -24.42 20.73 -0.99
CA GLY A 197 -25.44 19.72 -0.73
C GLY A 197 -26.40 20.17 0.37
N HIS A 198 -27.71 20.17 0.08
CA HIS A 198 -28.73 20.43 1.11
C HIS A 198 -28.82 19.25 2.09
N SER A 199 -29.12 19.55 3.36
CA SER A 199 -29.26 18.54 4.42
C SER A 199 -28.08 17.59 4.51
N PRO A 200 -26.88 18.05 4.88
CA PRO A 200 -25.66 17.23 4.93
C PRO A 200 -25.75 16.04 5.86
N GLU A 201 -26.65 16.08 6.84
CA GLU A 201 -26.94 14.99 7.78
C GLU A 201 -27.71 13.82 7.13
N SER A 202 -28.31 14.04 5.96
CA SER A 202 -29.12 13.02 5.30
C SER A 202 -28.31 12.23 4.28
N SER A 203 -28.34 10.91 4.37
CA SER A 203 -27.80 10.01 3.36
C SER A 203 -28.71 9.80 2.15
N LYS A 204 -29.91 10.43 2.12
CA LYS A 204 -30.84 10.36 0.99
C LYS A 204 -30.30 11.18 -0.19
N VAL A 205 -30.27 10.55 -1.37
CA VAL A 205 -29.86 11.19 -2.62
C VAL A 205 -31.01 12.01 -3.18
N ASN A 206 -30.79 13.32 -3.37
CA ASN A 206 -31.78 14.23 -3.96
C ASN A 206 -31.55 14.35 -5.48
N ARG A 207 -32.62 14.66 -6.23
CA ARG A 207 -32.51 14.86 -7.69
C ARG A 207 -31.65 16.09 -8.03
N SER A 208 -31.70 17.13 -7.22
CA SER A 208 -30.90 18.35 -7.34
C SER A 208 -29.43 18.22 -6.96
N ASP A 209 -29.04 17.15 -6.28
CA ASP A 209 -27.64 16.94 -5.88
C ASP A 209 -26.74 16.83 -7.11
N SER A 210 -25.54 17.40 -7.02
CA SER A 210 -24.45 17.16 -7.98
C SER A 210 -24.04 15.69 -8.01
N LEU A 211 -23.34 15.26 -9.06
CA LEU A 211 -22.83 13.89 -9.14
C LEU A 211 -21.89 13.55 -7.95
N THR A 212 -21.07 14.51 -7.53
CA THR A 212 -20.18 14.39 -6.39
C THR A 212 -20.97 14.19 -5.09
N VAL A 213 -21.96 15.04 -4.83
CA VAL A 213 -22.82 14.92 -3.64
C VAL A 213 -23.57 13.59 -3.63
N LYS A 214 -24.11 13.15 -4.77
CA LYS A 214 -24.77 11.83 -4.89
C LYS A 214 -23.82 10.66 -4.50
N GLN A 215 -22.55 10.78 -4.87
CA GLN A 215 -21.56 9.77 -4.51
C GLN A 215 -21.20 9.81 -3.03
N LEU A 216 -20.98 11.00 -2.46
CA LEU A 216 -20.72 11.18 -1.02
C LEU A 216 -21.86 10.63 -0.17
N ARG A 217 -23.13 10.87 -0.55
CA ARG A 217 -24.29 10.29 0.16
C ARG A 217 -24.33 8.75 0.11
N LYS A 218 -23.89 8.14 -0.98
CA LYS A 218 -23.78 6.67 -1.05
C LYS A 218 -22.70 6.12 -0.10
N ILE A 219 -21.59 6.85 0.06
CA ILE A 219 -20.53 6.47 1.01
C ILE A 219 -21.05 6.69 2.44
N LEU A 220 -21.69 7.83 2.71
CA LEU A 220 -22.33 8.15 3.99
C LEU A 220 -23.27 7.01 4.41
N LYS A 221 -24.22 6.64 3.55
CA LYS A 221 -25.18 5.55 3.83
C LYS A 221 -24.51 4.22 4.18
N ARG A 222 -23.43 3.85 3.47
CA ARG A 222 -22.69 2.60 3.77
C ARG A 222 -22.02 2.66 5.14
N LYS A 223 -21.42 3.80 5.50
CA LYS A 223 -20.75 3.95 6.79
C LYS A 223 -21.76 4.03 7.94
N GLU A 224 -22.90 4.68 7.76
CA GLU A 224 -24.02 4.68 8.73
C GLU A 224 -24.54 3.25 8.98
N ALA A 225 -24.77 2.49 7.92
CA ALA A 225 -25.19 1.07 8.05
C ALA A 225 -24.16 0.23 8.79
N ARG A 226 -22.85 0.47 8.56
CA ARG A 226 -21.78 -0.21 9.29
C ARG A 226 -21.76 0.18 10.77
N LEU A 227 -21.91 1.45 11.07
CA LEU A 227 -21.97 1.96 12.44
C LEU A 227 -23.16 1.34 13.20
N GLN A 228 -24.33 1.28 12.55
CA GLN A 228 -25.53 0.64 13.12
C GLN A 228 -25.28 -0.85 13.37
N ALA A 229 -24.73 -1.56 12.40
CA ALA A 229 -24.41 -2.99 12.55
C ALA A 229 -23.39 -3.27 13.68
N LEU A 230 -22.51 -2.33 13.99
CA LEU A 230 -21.60 -2.44 15.14
C LEU A 230 -22.33 -2.25 16.47
N ARG A 231 -23.30 -1.32 16.53
CA ARG A 231 -24.12 -1.06 17.72
C ARG A 231 -25.07 -2.22 18.04
N ASP A 232 -25.57 -2.88 16.99
CA ASP A 232 -26.52 -3.98 17.11
C ASP A 232 -25.83 -5.33 17.42
N LYS A 233 -24.48 -5.41 17.35
CA LYS A 233 -23.76 -6.63 17.67
C LYS A 233 -23.71 -6.84 19.18
N PRO A 234 -24.08 -8.05 19.66
CA PRO A 234 -23.89 -8.41 21.07
C PRO A 234 -22.39 -8.38 21.40
N HIS A 235 -22.09 -7.98 22.62
CA HIS A 235 -20.73 -8.04 23.15
C HIS A 235 -20.28 -9.51 23.19
N GLU A 236 -19.18 -9.83 22.50
CA GLU A 236 -18.60 -11.18 22.56
C GLU A 236 -17.79 -11.29 23.86
N ASP A 237 -18.34 -11.94 24.88
CA ASP A 237 -17.65 -12.18 26.14
C ASP A 237 -16.34 -12.94 25.91
N GLY A 238 -15.23 -12.40 26.44
CA GLY A 238 -13.90 -13.00 26.30
C GLY A 238 -13.26 -12.85 24.91
N ALA A 239 -13.75 -11.95 24.06
CA ALA A 239 -13.04 -11.58 22.83
C ALA A 239 -11.75 -10.83 23.17
N ILE A 240 -10.66 -11.19 22.50
CA ILE A 240 -9.37 -10.50 22.62
C ILE A 240 -9.24 -9.57 21.42
N TYR A 241 -9.20 -8.28 21.68
CA TYR A 241 -9.03 -7.24 20.69
C TYR A 241 -7.55 -6.86 20.50
N PHE A 242 -7.24 -6.10 19.46
CA PHE A 242 -5.88 -5.63 19.20
C PHE A 242 -5.30 -4.83 20.38
N GLU A 243 -6.14 -4.04 21.00
CA GLU A 243 -5.80 -3.21 22.16
C GLU A 243 -5.35 -4.03 23.38
N ASP A 244 -5.86 -5.25 23.53
CA ASP A 244 -5.56 -6.16 24.64
C ASP A 244 -4.20 -6.86 24.47
N LEU A 245 -3.66 -6.89 23.25
CA LEU A 245 -2.40 -7.57 22.95
C LEU A 245 -1.18 -6.85 23.56
N GLY A 246 -1.32 -5.56 23.87
CA GLY A 246 -0.23 -4.75 24.40
C GLY A 246 0.84 -4.40 23.36
N ILE A 247 0.55 -4.57 22.07
CA ILE A 247 1.45 -4.17 20.98
C ILE A 247 1.50 -2.64 20.93
N ASP A 248 2.71 -2.09 20.91
CA ASP A 248 2.97 -0.65 20.94
C ASP A 248 4.03 -0.19 19.92
N ALA A 249 4.50 -1.10 19.08
CA ALA A 249 5.24 -0.80 17.85
C ALA A 249 4.87 -1.79 16.74
N LEU A 250 4.69 -1.27 15.54
CA LEU A 250 4.25 -2.04 14.37
C LEU A 250 5.26 -1.91 13.24
N LEU A 251 5.81 -3.05 12.82
CA LEU A 251 6.76 -3.16 11.72
C LEU A 251 6.12 -4.01 10.62
N GLY A 252 5.57 -3.38 9.59
CA GLY A 252 4.86 -4.05 8.49
C GLY A 252 5.76 -4.30 7.30
N ASP A 253 6.12 -5.56 7.06
CA ASP A 253 6.80 -5.97 5.83
C ASP A 253 5.78 -6.16 4.70
N GLU A 254 6.20 -5.93 3.45
CA GLU A 254 5.35 -5.94 2.26
C GLU A 254 4.12 -5.03 2.41
N ALA A 255 4.38 -3.77 2.81
CA ALA A 255 3.37 -2.75 3.09
C ALA A 255 2.49 -2.39 1.89
N HIS A 256 2.87 -2.82 0.67
CA HIS A 256 2.00 -2.71 -0.51
C HIS A 256 0.61 -3.35 -0.32
N THR A 257 0.47 -4.24 0.67
CA THR A 257 -0.81 -4.85 1.05
C THR A 257 -1.83 -3.83 1.57
N TRP A 258 -1.37 -2.72 2.18
CA TRP A 258 -2.22 -1.69 2.81
C TRP A 258 -2.22 -0.35 2.06
N LYS A 259 -1.48 -0.20 0.98
CA LYS A 259 -1.35 1.07 0.25
C LYS A 259 -2.62 1.54 -0.47
N ARG A 260 -3.64 0.68 -0.61
CA ARG A 260 -4.98 1.08 -1.05
C ARG A 260 -5.77 1.60 0.14
N GLY A 261 -5.54 2.86 0.51
CA GLY A 261 -6.06 3.48 1.72
C GLY A 261 -7.59 3.61 1.77
N ASP A 262 -8.12 3.68 2.99
CA ASP A 262 -9.51 4.09 3.23
C ASP A 262 -9.55 5.62 3.32
N PHE A 263 -9.89 6.26 2.22
CA PHE A 263 -10.17 7.69 2.16
C PHE A 263 -11.31 7.98 1.18
N PHE A 264 -11.98 9.07 1.37
CA PHE A 264 -12.92 9.57 0.38
C PHE A 264 -12.25 10.65 -0.48
N THR A 265 -12.74 10.82 -1.69
CA THR A 265 -12.31 11.87 -2.61
C THR A 265 -13.50 12.43 -3.37
N LYS A 266 -13.48 13.73 -3.59
CA LYS A 266 -14.44 14.45 -4.45
C LYS A 266 -14.13 14.22 -5.94
N MET A 267 -12.92 13.72 -6.26
CA MET A 267 -12.51 13.46 -7.63
C MET A 267 -13.34 12.35 -8.27
N GLY A 268 -14.05 12.67 -9.33
CA GLY A 268 -14.91 11.74 -10.05
C GLY A 268 -14.13 10.84 -11.01
N ASN A 269 -14.52 9.56 -11.13
CA ASN A 269 -14.15 8.61 -12.21
C ASN A 269 -12.66 8.54 -12.61
N ILE A 270 -11.74 8.75 -11.69
CA ILE A 270 -10.31 8.60 -11.96
C ILE A 270 -9.94 7.12 -11.84
N LYS A 271 -9.46 6.55 -12.94
CA LYS A 271 -9.01 5.16 -12.97
C LYS A 271 -7.75 4.98 -12.10
N GLY A 272 -7.76 3.96 -11.25
CA GLY A 272 -6.67 3.69 -10.30
C GLY A 272 -6.89 4.30 -8.91
N LEU A 273 -7.85 5.22 -8.74
CA LEU A 273 -8.36 5.60 -7.43
C LEU A 273 -9.51 4.67 -7.06
N ASP A 274 -9.21 3.68 -6.24
CA ASP A 274 -10.22 2.74 -5.75
C ASP A 274 -11.07 3.44 -4.69
N ARG A 275 -12.35 3.68 -5.00
CA ARG A 275 -13.31 4.31 -4.08
C ARG A 275 -13.87 3.34 -3.05
N SER A 276 -13.66 2.05 -3.25
CA SER A 276 -13.99 1.04 -2.26
C SER A 276 -12.78 0.83 -1.36
N ALA A 277 -12.83 1.46 -0.20
CA ALA A 277 -11.84 1.22 0.85
C ALA A 277 -11.62 -0.27 1.06
N SER A 278 -10.38 -0.69 0.99
CA SER A 278 -10.02 -2.04 1.39
C SER A 278 -10.28 -2.19 2.89
N GLN A 279 -11.11 -3.17 3.28
CA GLN A 279 -11.33 -3.49 4.70
C GLN A 279 -10.01 -3.66 5.45
N LYS A 280 -9.01 -4.26 4.81
CA LYS A 280 -7.66 -4.45 5.36
C LYS A 280 -6.96 -3.13 5.68
N SER A 281 -7.07 -2.15 4.79
CA SER A 281 -6.46 -0.82 4.98
C SER A 281 -7.18 -0.01 6.03
N PHE A 282 -8.51 -0.16 6.14
CA PHE A 282 -9.30 0.44 7.21
C PHE A 282 -8.88 -0.12 8.57
N ASP A 283 -8.85 -1.45 8.73
CA ASP A 283 -8.44 -2.11 9.96
C ASP A 283 -7.00 -1.76 10.35
N PHE A 284 -6.11 -1.67 9.35
CA PHE A 284 -4.72 -1.28 9.55
C PHE A 284 -4.62 0.15 10.09
N LEU A 285 -5.35 1.09 9.48
CA LEU A 285 -5.36 2.50 9.93
C LEU A 285 -5.85 2.65 11.37
N MET A 286 -6.88 1.93 11.78
CA MET A 286 -7.36 1.96 13.17
C MET A 286 -6.29 1.50 14.17
N LYS A 287 -5.61 0.38 13.85
CA LYS A 287 -4.52 -0.16 14.69
C LYS A 287 -3.32 0.78 14.74
N VAL A 288 -2.97 1.38 13.61
CA VAL A 288 -1.92 2.40 13.53
C VAL A 288 -2.26 3.61 14.41
N ARG A 289 -3.47 4.16 14.29
CA ARG A 289 -3.90 5.29 15.13
C ARG A 289 -3.87 4.96 16.62
N TYR A 290 -4.30 3.75 17.00
CA TYR A 290 -4.21 3.30 18.38
C TYR A 290 -2.77 3.33 18.93
N ILE A 291 -1.81 2.84 18.14
CA ILE A 291 -0.40 2.87 18.55
C ILE A 291 0.10 4.31 18.60
N GLN A 292 -0.21 5.13 17.59
CA GLN A 292 0.20 6.54 17.55
C GLN A 292 -0.34 7.36 18.72
N GLU A 293 -1.58 7.15 19.14
CA GLU A 293 -2.15 7.78 20.34
C GLU A 293 -1.37 7.42 21.60
N LYS A 294 -0.95 6.17 21.74
CA LYS A 294 -0.15 5.70 22.89
C LYS A 294 1.30 6.18 22.88
N THR A 295 1.86 6.41 21.69
CA THR A 295 3.30 6.64 21.50
C THR A 295 3.64 8.05 21.05
N GLY A 296 2.67 8.96 21.04
CA GLY A 296 2.85 10.33 20.56
C GLY A 296 3.21 10.40 19.06
N GLY A 297 2.52 9.62 18.23
CA GLY A 297 2.69 9.61 16.77
C GLY A 297 3.83 8.72 16.26
N LYS A 298 4.46 7.92 17.12
CA LYS A 298 5.65 7.12 16.80
C LYS A 298 5.33 5.62 16.62
N ASN A 299 6.40 4.85 16.39
CA ASN A 299 6.43 3.38 16.39
C ASN A 299 5.67 2.69 15.25
N ILE A 300 5.54 3.34 14.09
CA ILE A 300 5.00 2.74 12.87
C ILE A 300 6.08 2.68 11.80
N TYR A 301 6.41 1.47 11.36
CA TYR A 301 7.46 1.20 10.39
C TYR A 301 6.91 0.32 9.27
N LEU A 302 7.06 0.75 8.04
CA LEU A 302 6.55 0.04 6.88
C LEU A 302 7.66 -0.24 5.90
N ALA A 303 7.77 -1.46 5.38
CA ALA A 303 8.75 -1.81 4.37
C ALA A 303 8.08 -2.31 3.10
N THR A 304 8.55 -1.86 1.94
CA THR A 304 8.11 -2.34 0.64
C THR A 304 9.16 -2.06 -0.43
N GLY A 305 9.32 -3.00 -1.37
CA GLY A 305 10.12 -2.78 -2.58
C GLY A 305 9.36 -2.01 -3.67
N THR A 306 8.04 -1.82 -3.53
CA THR A 306 7.17 -1.19 -4.52
C THR A 306 6.24 -0.17 -3.86
N PRO A 307 6.77 0.98 -3.40
CA PRO A 307 5.97 2.01 -2.73
C PRO A 307 4.89 2.59 -3.64
N ILE A 308 5.17 2.69 -4.93
CA ILE A 308 4.23 3.14 -5.96
C ILE A 308 4.10 2.05 -7.01
N SER A 309 2.87 1.72 -7.40
CA SER A 309 2.59 0.85 -8.55
C SER A 309 1.53 1.41 -9.50
N ASN A 310 0.57 2.18 -9.00
CA ASN A 310 -0.55 2.67 -9.79
C ASN A 310 -0.71 4.19 -9.73
N THR A 311 -0.74 4.76 -8.53
CA THR A 311 -1.01 6.19 -8.34
C THR A 311 -0.24 6.75 -7.13
N LEU A 312 -0.06 8.08 -7.09
CA LEU A 312 0.51 8.77 -5.93
C LEU A 312 -0.34 8.65 -4.64
N ALA A 313 -1.61 8.24 -4.75
CA ALA A 313 -2.43 7.93 -3.59
C ALA A 313 -1.80 6.86 -2.68
N GLU A 314 -1.00 5.97 -3.26
CA GLU A 314 -0.28 4.94 -2.52
C GLU A 314 0.78 5.54 -1.58
N ILE A 315 1.55 6.53 -2.06
CA ILE A 315 2.52 7.29 -1.25
C ILE A 315 1.81 8.06 -0.13
N TRP A 316 0.77 8.81 -0.48
CA TRP A 316 0.00 9.56 0.50
C TRP A 316 -0.56 8.64 1.60
N THR A 317 -1.06 7.47 1.22
CA THR A 317 -1.57 6.47 2.17
C THR A 317 -0.48 5.95 3.10
N LEU A 318 0.71 5.62 2.58
CA LEU A 318 1.83 5.16 3.40
C LEU A 318 2.30 6.26 4.37
N MET A 319 2.35 7.52 3.91
CA MET A 319 2.68 8.66 4.78
C MET A 319 1.61 8.90 5.85
N ARG A 320 0.32 8.74 5.51
CA ARG A 320 -0.79 8.84 6.47
C ARG A 320 -0.67 7.83 7.62
N TYR A 321 -0.08 6.66 7.35
CA TYR A 321 0.17 5.67 8.38
C TYR A 321 1.40 6.00 9.23
N THR A 322 2.45 6.53 8.62
CA THR A 322 3.75 6.68 9.31
C THR A 322 3.99 8.10 9.83
N ARG A 323 3.64 9.10 9.04
CA ARG A 323 3.99 10.51 9.27
C ARG A 323 2.80 11.45 8.96
N PRO A 324 1.64 11.26 9.64
CA PRO A 324 0.46 12.12 9.41
C PRO A 324 0.72 13.59 9.72
N GLU A 325 1.67 13.90 10.60
CA GLU A 325 2.08 15.27 10.91
C GLU A 325 2.67 15.99 9.70
N LEU A 326 3.47 15.31 8.87
CA LEU A 326 4.00 15.91 7.64
C LEU A 326 2.87 16.30 6.68
N LEU A 327 1.86 15.45 6.53
CA LEU A 327 0.72 15.77 5.67
C LEU A 327 -0.01 17.03 6.16
N ARG A 328 -0.12 17.23 7.48
CA ARG A 328 -0.71 18.45 8.07
C ARG A 328 0.17 19.67 7.87
N GLU A 329 1.47 19.55 8.09
CA GLU A 329 2.45 20.63 7.88
C GLU A 329 2.43 21.16 6.44
N TYR A 330 2.22 20.26 5.47
CA TYR A 330 2.08 20.63 4.05
C TYR A 330 0.64 21.01 3.66
N GLY A 331 -0.33 20.96 4.57
CA GLY A 331 -1.75 21.25 4.30
C GLY A 331 -2.42 20.23 3.36
N VAL A 332 -1.90 19.01 3.32
CA VAL A 332 -2.36 17.92 2.42
C VAL A 332 -2.83 16.70 3.19
N GLU A 333 -3.37 16.88 4.36
CA GLU A 333 -3.93 15.82 5.20
C GLU A 333 -5.13 15.11 4.55
N HIS A 334 -5.88 15.81 3.69
CA HIS A 334 -6.91 15.25 2.83
C HIS A 334 -6.34 14.93 1.45
N PHE A 335 -6.74 13.77 0.91
CA PHE A 335 -6.21 13.31 -0.38
C PHE A 335 -6.46 14.30 -1.53
N ASP A 336 -7.60 14.98 -1.54
CA ASP A 336 -7.93 15.95 -2.60
C ASP A 336 -6.97 17.14 -2.59
N GLY A 337 -6.53 17.60 -1.41
CA GLY A 337 -5.47 18.59 -1.27
C GLY A 337 -4.14 18.11 -1.84
N PHE A 338 -3.73 16.90 -1.46
CA PHE A 338 -2.52 16.27 -1.97
C PHE A 338 -2.55 16.11 -3.49
N ALA A 339 -3.66 15.60 -4.02
CA ALA A 339 -3.80 15.39 -5.45
C ALA A 339 -3.80 16.70 -6.23
N SER A 340 -4.44 17.75 -5.72
CA SER A 340 -4.46 19.08 -6.39
C SER A 340 -3.08 19.73 -6.41
N LEU A 341 -2.27 19.53 -5.37
CA LEU A 341 -0.92 20.09 -5.27
C LEU A 341 0.08 19.34 -6.14
N PHE A 342 0.03 18.01 -6.16
CA PHE A 342 1.08 17.18 -6.74
C PHE A 342 0.70 16.44 -8.03
N THR A 343 -0.57 16.45 -8.43
CA THR A 343 -1.01 15.70 -9.62
C THR A 343 -1.87 16.53 -10.56
N GLU A 344 -1.95 16.07 -11.81
CA GLU A 344 -2.89 16.57 -12.80
C GLU A 344 -3.60 15.38 -13.46
N SER A 345 -4.92 15.48 -13.60
CA SER A 345 -5.69 14.47 -14.32
C SER A 345 -5.48 14.61 -15.82
N VAL A 346 -5.21 13.48 -16.47
CA VAL A 346 -5.07 13.39 -17.92
C VAL A 346 -6.12 12.42 -18.45
N SER A 347 -6.74 12.81 -19.56
CA SER A 347 -7.69 11.96 -20.26
C SER A 347 -6.95 11.15 -21.33
N GLU A 348 -7.06 9.83 -21.26
CA GLU A 348 -6.41 8.89 -22.19
C GLU A 348 -7.45 7.98 -22.82
N ILE A 349 -7.16 7.53 -24.05
CA ILE A 349 -7.96 6.53 -24.72
C ILE A 349 -7.29 5.17 -24.50
N GLU A 350 -8.02 4.25 -23.88
CA GLU A 350 -7.52 2.90 -23.59
C GLU A 350 -8.39 1.85 -24.26
N PRO A 351 -7.79 0.76 -24.78
CA PRO A 351 -8.55 -0.38 -25.26
C PRO A 351 -9.23 -1.09 -24.10
N THR A 352 -10.46 -1.51 -24.31
CA THR A 352 -11.20 -2.39 -23.40
C THR A 352 -10.80 -3.86 -23.61
N GLU A 353 -11.21 -4.73 -22.71
CA GLU A 353 -11.00 -6.18 -22.86
C GLU A 353 -11.69 -6.76 -24.12
N THR A 354 -12.71 -6.07 -24.66
CA THR A 354 -13.42 -6.42 -25.91
C THR A 354 -12.77 -5.88 -27.18
N GLY A 355 -11.72 -5.03 -27.03
CA GLY A 355 -11.03 -4.40 -28.15
C GLY A 355 -11.63 -3.06 -28.58
N GLU A 356 -12.65 -2.56 -27.89
CA GLU A 356 -13.18 -1.22 -28.07
C GLU A 356 -12.31 -0.19 -27.36
N PHE A 357 -12.42 1.08 -27.72
CA PHE A 357 -11.70 2.17 -27.06
C PHE A 357 -12.64 2.94 -26.13
N ARG A 358 -12.15 3.23 -24.91
CA ARG A 358 -12.84 4.13 -23.98
C ARG A 358 -11.93 5.22 -23.48
N GLN A 359 -12.51 6.39 -23.24
CA GLN A 359 -11.83 7.49 -22.59
C GLN A 359 -11.81 7.27 -21.09
N VAL A 360 -10.64 7.40 -20.47
CA VAL A 360 -10.43 7.26 -19.04
C VAL A 360 -9.64 8.44 -18.52
N GLU A 361 -9.98 8.92 -17.32
CA GLU A 361 -9.18 9.92 -16.62
C GLU A 361 -8.22 9.22 -15.64
N ARG A 362 -6.96 9.67 -15.60
CA ARG A 362 -5.91 9.19 -14.68
C ARG A 362 -5.14 10.35 -14.07
N LEU A 363 -4.66 10.20 -12.84
CA LEU A 363 -3.63 11.06 -12.26
C LEU A 363 -2.27 10.62 -12.80
N LYS A 364 -1.79 11.24 -13.86
CA LYS A 364 -0.57 10.80 -14.58
C LYS A 364 0.50 11.87 -14.71
N LYS A 365 0.14 13.13 -14.75
CA LYS A 365 1.11 14.23 -14.72
C LYS A 365 1.38 14.65 -13.28
N TYR A 366 2.63 14.91 -13.00
CA TYR A 366 3.09 15.32 -11.68
C TYR A 366 3.46 16.80 -11.69
N ARG A 367 3.14 17.46 -10.58
CA ARG A 367 3.47 18.87 -10.32
C ARG A 367 4.27 18.94 -9.03
N ASN A 368 4.99 20.06 -8.84
CA ASN A 368 5.74 20.31 -7.61
C ASN A 368 6.57 19.08 -7.18
N GLY A 369 7.24 18.46 -8.16
CA GLY A 369 7.95 17.21 -7.95
C GLY A 369 9.07 17.31 -6.91
N TYR A 370 9.69 18.48 -6.78
CA TYR A 370 10.75 18.72 -5.81
C TYR A 370 10.19 18.66 -4.37
N GLU A 371 9.12 19.36 -4.08
CA GLU A 371 8.46 19.36 -2.76
C GLU A 371 7.91 17.98 -2.41
N MET A 372 7.35 17.29 -3.38
CA MET A 372 6.86 15.93 -3.19
C MET A 372 8.00 14.97 -2.85
N ILE A 373 9.14 15.07 -3.54
CA ILE A 373 10.31 14.24 -3.26
C ILE A 373 10.88 14.57 -1.88
N ASN A 374 10.97 15.83 -1.50
CA ASN A 374 11.45 16.25 -0.19
C ASN A 374 10.54 15.72 0.93
N MET A 375 9.22 15.86 0.78
CA MET A 375 8.25 15.31 1.72
C MET A 375 8.37 13.78 1.81
N TRP A 376 8.50 13.10 0.67
CA TRP A 376 8.69 11.66 0.63
C TRP A 376 9.98 11.22 1.31
N LEU A 377 11.14 11.83 0.98
CA LEU A 377 12.42 11.50 1.57
C LEU A 377 12.51 11.84 3.06
N THR A 378 11.69 12.78 3.55
CA THR A 378 11.51 13.04 4.98
C THR A 378 10.79 11.88 5.67
N ALA A 379 9.82 11.23 5.00
CA ALA A 379 9.07 10.10 5.52
C ALA A 379 9.73 8.74 5.23
N ALA A 380 10.45 8.61 4.12
CA ALA A 380 10.93 7.35 3.59
C ALA A 380 12.46 7.26 3.52
N ASP A 381 12.98 6.10 3.86
CA ASP A 381 14.34 5.65 3.60
C ASP A 381 14.34 4.84 2.30
N VAL A 382 15.02 5.35 1.27
CA VAL A 382 15.02 4.74 -0.07
C VAL A 382 16.36 4.07 -0.33
N ILE A 383 16.35 2.77 -0.63
CA ILE A 383 17.54 2.00 -0.99
C ILE A 383 17.23 1.20 -2.25
N LEU A 384 17.94 1.52 -3.31
CA LEU A 384 17.87 0.79 -4.57
C LEU A 384 18.85 -0.39 -4.57
N GLN A 385 18.75 -1.25 -5.57
CA GLN A 385 19.66 -2.40 -5.70
C GLN A 385 21.12 -1.95 -5.91
N GLU A 386 21.31 -0.90 -6.68
CA GLU A 386 22.61 -0.29 -6.98
C GLU A 386 23.29 0.38 -5.78
N ASP A 387 22.49 0.76 -4.76
CA ASP A 387 23.01 1.34 -3.51
C ASP A 387 23.62 0.27 -2.58
N VAL A 388 23.45 -1.00 -2.89
CA VAL A 388 23.96 -2.10 -2.07
C VAL A 388 25.31 -2.56 -2.61
N PRO A 389 26.42 -2.36 -1.89
CA PRO A 389 27.74 -2.81 -2.33
C PRO A 389 27.77 -4.30 -2.67
N GLY A 390 28.36 -4.64 -3.82
CA GLY A 390 28.47 -6.01 -4.31
C GLY A 390 27.17 -6.64 -4.81
N TRP A 391 26.11 -5.84 -5.03
CA TRP A 391 24.83 -6.34 -5.56
C TRP A 391 24.99 -7.03 -6.91
N ALA A 392 25.75 -6.41 -7.82
CA ALA A 392 25.99 -6.95 -9.16
C ALA A 392 26.63 -8.36 -9.14
N ASP A 393 27.46 -8.61 -8.14
CA ASP A 393 28.12 -9.93 -7.97
C ASP A 393 27.17 -11.01 -7.42
N MET A 394 26.09 -10.58 -6.75
CA MET A 394 25.07 -11.47 -6.17
C MET A 394 23.97 -11.87 -7.16
N VAL A 395 23.81 -11.11 -8.23
CA VAL A 395 22.78 -11.37 -9.25
C VAL A 395 23.40 -12.11 -10.42
N PRO A 396 22.85 -13.26 -10.85
CA PRO A 396 23.33 -13.96 -12.03
C PRO A 396 23.24 -13.04 -13.26
N ALA A 397 24.34 -12.90 -13.97
CA ALA A 397 24.33 -12.15 -15.23
C ALA A 397 23.49 -12.88 -16.31
N PHE A 398 22.83 -12.10 -17.16
CA PHE A 398 22.15 -12.66 -18.31
C PHE A 398 23.16 -13.35 -19.26
N LYS A 399 22.73 -14.46 -19.86
CA LYS A 399 23.47 -15.05 -20.96
C LYS A 399 23.57 -14.00 -22.08
N ASN A 400 24.78 -13.66 -22.49
CA ASN A 400 25.08 -12.62 -23.51
C ASN A 400 24.78 -11.16 -23.08
N GLY A 401 24.53 -10.88 -21.79
CA GLY A 401 24.33 -9.51 -21.28
C GLY A 401 22.94 -8.90 -21.57
N GLU A 402 22.07 -9.60 -22.29
CA GLU A 402 20.77 -9.09 -22.72
C GLU A 402 19.62 -10.04 -22.46
N HIS A 403 18.41 -9.48 -22.35
CA HIS A 403 17.17 -10.26 -22.30
C HIS A 403 16.88 -10.89 -23.68
N THR A 404 16.58 -12.16 -23.71
CA THR A 404 16.07 -12.82 -24.91
C THR A 404 14.55 -12.80 -24.91
N ASN A 405 13.95 -12.09 -25.86
CA ASN A 405 12.51 -12.08 -26.06
C ASN A 405 12.11 -13.24 -26.98
N ILE A 406 11.34 -14.19 -26.46
CA ILE A 406 10.75 -15.26 -27.26
C ILE A 406 9.34 -14.86 -27.63
N VAL A 407 9.13 -14.54 -28.90
CA VAL A 407 7.82 -14.23 -29.47
C VAL A 407 7.22 -15.53 -29.98
N LEU A 408 5.99 -15.82 -29.58
CA LEU A 408 5.23 -16.98 -29.99
C LEU A 408 4.03 -16.53 -30.83
N ASP A 409 3.79 -17.22 -31.89
CA ASP A 409 2.59 -17.02 -32.69
C ASP A 409 1.37 -17.53 -31.93
N ARG A 410 0.23 -16.90 -32.19
CA ARG A 410 -1.04 -17.30 -31.59
C ARG A 410 -1.53 -18.57 -32.26
N SER A 411 -1.76 -19.64 -31.50
CA SER A 411 -2.39 -20.84 -32.03
C SER A 411 -3.88 -20.61 -32.38
N GLU A 412 -4.42 -21.44 -33.25
CA GLU A 412 -5.81 -21.34 -33.68
C GLU A 412 -6.77 -21.63 -32.51
N GLU A 413 -6.43 -22.60 -31.67
CA GLU A 413 -7.19 -22.97 -30.45
C GLU A 413 -7.21 -21.82 -29.44
N LEU A 414 -6.07 -21.17 -29.23
CA LEU A 414 -6.02 -19.97 -28.39
C LEU A 414 -6.92 -18.88 -28.97
N GLY A 415 -6.95 -18.75 -30.27
CA GLY A 415 -7.86 -17.86 -30.98
C GLY A 415 -9.32 -18.09 -30.65
N GLN A 416 -9.76 -19.34 -30.74
CA GLN A 416 -11.14 -19.74 -30.44
C GLN A 416 -11.51 -19.47 -28.95
N VAL A 417 -10.63 -19.79 -28.02
CA VAL A 417 -10.84 -19.53 -26.60
C VAL A 417 -10.98 -18.02 -26.30
N ILE A 418 -10.11 -17.21 -26.90
CA ILE A 418 -10.18 -15.74 -26.72
C ILE A 418 -11.48 -15.17 -27.31
N GLU A 419 -11.93 -15.67 -28.45
CA GLU A 419 -13.20 -15.20 -29.04
C GLU A 419 -14.42 -15.61 -28.21
N SER A 420 -14.43 -16.82 -27.65
CA SER A 420 -15.44 -17.24 -26.67
C SER A 420 -15.47 -16.35 -25.44
N ILE A 421 -14.30 -15.96 -24.91
CA ILE A 421 -14.20 -15.04 -23.77
C ILE A 421 -14.77 -13.66 -24.14
N ARG A 422 -14.46 -13.15 -25.35
CA ARG A 422 -14.99 -11.88 -25.84
C ARG A 422 -16.50 -11.91 -26.00
N GLN A 423 -17.04 -12.98 -26.51
CA GLN A 423 -18.50 -13.14 -26.69
C GLN A 423 -19.19 -13.13 -25.32
N ARG A 424 -18.74 -13.94 -24.36
CA ARG A 424 -19.29 -13.96 -22.99
C ARG A 424 -19.18 -12.61 -22.30
N ARG A 425 -18.14 -11.84 -22.61
CA ARG A 425 -17.97 -10.48 -22.10
C ARG A 425 -19.01 -9.53 -22.69
N ARG A 426 -19.27 -9.57 -24.00
CA ARG A 426 -20.31 -8.77 -24.65
C ARG A 426 -21.69 -9.09 -24.09
N GLU A 427 -22.01 -10.37 -23.97
CA GLU A 427 -23.27 -10.83 -23.36
C GLU A 427 -23.45 -10.26 -21.94
N TRP A 428 -22.37 -10.25 -21.12
CA TRP A 428 -22.41 -9.64 -19.81
C TRP A 428 -22.59 -8.11 -19.89
N ASP A 429 -21.98 -7.43 -20.86
CA ASP A 429 -22.10 -5.98 -21.04
C ASP A 429 -23.50 -5.56 -21.49
N GLU A 430 -24.29 -6.44 -22.09
CA GLU A 430 -25.68 -6.23 -22.49
C GLU A 430 -26.69 -6.44 -21.34
N LEU A 431 -26.30 -7.09 -20.25
CA LEU A 431 -27.16 -7.33 -19.11
C LEU A 431 -27.65 -6.02 -18.46
N SER A 432 -28.84 -6.08 -17.86
CA SER A 432 -29.39 -4.97 -17.07
C SER A 432 -28.52 -4.66 -15.85
N GLY A 433 -28.60 -3.46 -15.33
CA GLY A 433 -27.81 -3.04 -14.15
C GLY A 433 -28.09 -3.86 -12.89
N LYS A 434 -29.25 -4.55 -12.78
CA LYS A 434 -29.58 -5.46 -11.69
C LYS A 434 -28.87 -6.81 -11.86
N GLU A 435 -28.89 -7.35 -13.08
CA GLU A 435 -28.24 -8.62 -13.43
C GLU A 435 -26.71 -8.49 -13.34
N LYS A 436 -26.14 -7.40 -13.85
CA LYS A 436 -24.70 -7.09 -13.70
C LYS A 436 -24.26 -7.08 -12.24
N ARG A 437 -25.09 -6.55 -11.33
CA ARG A 437 -24.77 -6.58 -9.89
C ARG A 437 -24.73 -7.99 -9.32
N ASN A 438 -25.67 -8.84 -9.74
CA ASN A 438 -25.71 -10.23 -9.31
C ASN A 438 -24.55 -11.06 -9.88
N GLN A 439 -24.02 -10.67 -11.05
CA GLN A 439 -22.96 -11.35 -11.77
C GLN A 439 -21.67 -10.50 -11.84
N SER A 440 -21.43 -9.68 -10.83
CA SER A 440 -20.28 -8.75 -10.78
C SER A 440 -18.91 -9.44 -10.80
N TYR A 441 -18.84 -10.73 -10.52
CA TYR A 441 -17.64 -11.57 -10.58
C TYR A 441 -17.26 -12.01 -12.01
N VAL A 442 -18.19 -11.99 -12.96
CA VAL A 442 -17.96 -12.52 -14.33
C VAL A 442 -16.79 -11.86 -15.05
N PRO A 443 -16.64 -10.54 -15.08
CA PRO A 443 -15.47 -9.92 -15.72
C PRO A 443 -14.12 -10.38 -15.14
N LEU A 444 -14.06 -10.60 -13.82
CA LEU A 444 -12.85 -11.07 -13.16
C LEU A 444 -12.51 -12.52 -13.52
N VAL A 445 -13.54 -13.36 -13.61
CA VAL A 445 -13.40 -14.77 -14.05
C VAL A 445 -12.89 -14.81 -15.48
N LEU A 446 -13.54 -14.08 -16.41
CA LEU A 446 -13.13 -14.03 -17.81
C LEU A 446 -11.70 -13.52 -17.99
N TYR A 447 -11.29 -12.49 -17.22
CA TYR A 447 -9.92 -12.01 -17.23
C TYR A 447 -8.93 -13.04 -16.69
N GLY A 448 -9.32 -13.77 -15.65
CA GLY A 448 -8.54 -14.89 -15.12
C GLY A 448 -8.35 -16.02 -16.14
N GLU A 449 -9.42 -16.39 -16.85
CA GLU A 449 -9.37 -17.37 -17.92
C GLU A 449 -8.47 -16.90 -19.09
N ALA A 450 -8.59 -15.66 -19.52
CA ALA A 450 -7.75 -15.10 -20.57
C ALA A 450 -6.24 -15.13 -20.19
N LYS A 451 -5.91 -14.78 -18.96
CA LYS A 451 -4.52 -14.90 -18.47
C LYS A 451 -4.00 -16.33 -18.49
N LYS A 452 -4.81 -17.28 -18.03
CA LYS A 452 -4.47 -18.70 -18.03
C LYS A 452 -4.30 -19.22 -19.45
N ALA A 453 -5.26 -18.92 -20.35
CA ALA A 453 -5.21 -19.29 -21.76
C ALA A 453 -3.94 -18.77 -22.46
N ALA A 454 -3.53 -17.53 -22.15
CA ALA A 454 -2.32 -16.93 -22.70
C ALA A 454 -1.01 -17.59 -22.23
N ILE A 455 -1.04 -18.40 -21.16
CA ILE A 455 0.11 -19.19 -20.70
C ILE A 455 0.03 -20.60 -21.28
N ASP A 456 -1.09 -21.27 -21.06
CA ASP A 456 -1.36 -22.64 -21.49
C ASP A 456 -2.86 -22.92 -21.44
N LEU A 457 -3.42 -23.48 -22.50
CA LEU A 457 -4.87 -23.74 -22.59
C LEU A 457 -5.36 -24.76 -21.55
N ARG A 458 -4.50 -25.69 -21.14
CA ARG A 458 -4.78 -26.67 -20.08
C ARG A 458 -5.01 -26.03 -18.72
N MET A 459 -4.53 -24.81 -18.48
CA MET A 459 -4.81 -24.06 -17.25
C MET A 459 -6.24 -23.52 -17.18
N VAL A 460 -6.93 -23.38 -18.33
CA VAL A 460 -8.35 -23.02 -18.41
C VAL A 460 -9.20 -24.26 -18.23
N HIS A 461 -8.89 -25.29 -19.00
CA HIS A 461 -9.58 -26.58 -18.93
C HIS A 461 -8.57 -27.72 -19.14
N PRO A 462 -8.45 -28.67 -18.18
CA PRO A 462 -7.45 -29.75 -18.25
C PRO A 462 -7.57 -30.65 -19.51
N GLN A 463 -8.74 -30.69 -20.12
CA GLN A 463 -9.00 -31.48 -21.35
C GLN A 463 -8.55 -30.77 -22.64
N ASN A 464 -8.17 -29.51 -22.58
CA ASN A 464 -7.64 -28.79 -23.74
C ASN A 464 -6.34 -29.46 -24.22
N PRO A 465 -6.09 -29.49 -25.54
CA PRO A 465 -4.89 -30.09 -26.10
C PRO A 465 -3.63 -29.36 -25.65
N ASP A 466 -2.53 -30.10 -25.59
CA ASP A 466 -1.20 -29.52 -25.41
C ASP A 466 -0.76 -28.86 -26.71
N THR A 467 -0.68 -27.53 -26.71
CA THR A 467 -0.23 -26.78 -27.89
C THR A 467 1.27 -26.53 -27.81
N PRO A 468 2.05 -26.96 -28.83
CA PRO A 468 3.51 -26.75 -28.85
C PRO A 468 3.94 -25.28 -28.72
N GLU A 469 3.06 -24.36 -29.15
CA GLU A 469 3.22 -22.91 -29.12
C GLU A 469 2.82 -22.29 -27.78
N SER A 470 2.42 -23.10 -26.78
CA SER A 470 2.11 -22.56 -25.44
C SER A 470 3.36 -21.94 -24.80
N LYS A 471 3.16 -20.87 -23.98
CA LYS A 471 4.27 -20.25 -23.27
C LYS A 471 4.96 -21.21 -22.32
N SER A 472 4.21 -22.14 -21.69
CA SER A 472 4.77 -23.18 -20.84
C SER A 472 5.72 -24.09 -21.62
N ASN A 473 5.33 -24.55 -22.81
CA ASN A 473 6.18 -25.39 -23.65
C ASN A 473 7.40 -24.63 -24.20
N ALA A 474 7.23 -23.37 -24.57
CA ALA A 474 8.35 -22.51 -24.97
C ALA A 474 9.37 -22.30 -23.86
N CYS A 475 8.91 -22.11 -22.62
CA CYS A 475 9.82 -22.03 -21.45
C CYS A 475 10.60 -23.33 -21.20
N VAL A 476 9.98 -24.48 -21.44
CA VAL A 476 10.66 -25.79 -21.32
C VAL A 476 11.68 -25.99 -22.45
N LYS A 477 11.36 -25.56 -23.66
CA LYS A 477 12.25 -25.66 -24.84
C LYS A 477 13.42 -24.66 -24.77
N ALA A 478 13.19 -23.46 -24.18
CA ALA A 478 14.25 -22.52 -23.92
C ALA A 478 15.22 -23.17 -22.91
N GLU A 479 16.44 -23.50 -23.35
CA GLU A 479 17.47 -24.11 -22.51
C GLU A 479 17.76 -23.24 -21.27
N TYR A 480 16.91 -23.36 -20.24
CA TYR A 480 17.14 -22.81 -18.92
C TYR A 480 18.12 -23.71 -18.20
N ARG A 481 19.41 -23.41 -18.30
CA ARG A 481 20.44 -23.97 -17.40
C ARG A 481 20.64 -23.01 -16.23
N PRO A 482 20.01 -23.25 -15.05
CA PRO A 482 20.38 -22.50 -13.87
C PRO A 482 21.88 -22.81 -13.60
N ARG A 483 22.72 -21.77 -13.55
CA ARG A 483 24.06 -21.97 -12.94
C ARG A 483 23.77 -22.33 -11.48
N ALA A 484 24.29 -23.52 -11.10
CA ALA A 484 24.26 -23.93 -9.71
C ALA A 484 24.90 -22.81 -8.87
N VAL A 485 24.09 -22.19 -8.03
CA VAL A 485 24.59 -21.27 -7.01
C VAL A 485 25.38 -22.11 -6.06
N ARG A 486 26.72 -21.97 -6.07
CA ARG A 486 27.55 -22.49 -4.99
C ARG A 486 27.15 -21.72 -3.74
N VAL A 487 26.53 -22.44 -2.80
CA VAL A 487 26.19 -21.98 -1.44
C VAL A 487 27.47 -21.71 -0.67
#